data_dad57cebc14ff1ab30b74becc85a98b0
#
_entry.id   dad57cebc14ff1ab30b74becc85a98b0
#
_cell.length_a   1.000
_cell.length_b   1.000
_cell.length_c   1.000
_cell.angle_alpha   90.00
_cell.angle_beta   90.00
_cell.angle_gamma   90.00
#
_symmetry.space_group_name_H-M   'P 1'
#
loop_
_entity.id
_entity.type
_entity.pdbx_description
1 polymer ?
#
loop_
_entity_poly.entity_id
_entity_poly.type
_entity_poly.pdbx_seq_one_letter_code
_entity_poly.pdbx_strand_id
1 'polypeptide(L)'
;MATAENTDTKKKKKKRGCFWRIVFWLALVVFIGSVGTLGYLFYTYWQGQNEYEEIASRVVEVPEDGQVTNLADLVVDWDALRAINPDIVAWVYMPGTIINYPVAHKDGDSEYYLHHNFSLGEGSFGAEFGSIMLSGENAGDFSVR
;
A
#
# COMPACT_ATOMS: atom_id res chain seq x y z
N MET A 1 32.54 53.50 -62.16
CA MET A 1 31.16 53.37 -61.72
C MET A 1 30.97 51.93 -61.30
N ALA A 2 30.99 51.66 -60.03
CA ALA A 2 30.72 50.33 -59.47
C ALA A 2 29.55 50.48 -58.53
N THR A 3 28.43 49.87 -58.88
CA THR A 3 27.17 49.87 -58.14
C THR A 3 27.28 48.81 -57.06
N ALA A 4 27.24 49.21 -55.79
CA ALA A 4 27.22 48.31 -54.64
C ALA A 4 25.81 47.73 -54.47
N GLU A 5 25.66 46.44 -54.66
CA GLU A 5 24.46 45.66 -54.39
C GLU A 5 24.33 45.35 -52.90
N ASN A 6 23.36 45.99 -52.26
CA ASN A 6 23.06 45.83 -50.83
C ASN A 6 22.14 44.60 -50.64
N THR A 7 22.74 43.48 -50.30
CA THR A 7 22.01 42.24 -50.00
C THR A 7 21.56 42.27 -48.55
N ASP A 8 20.30 42.72 -48.35
CA ASP A 8 19.61 42.76 -47.06
C ASP A 8 19.17 41.32 -46.66
N THR A 9 20.04 40.61 -45.92
CA THR A 9 19.75 39.32 -45.37
C THR A 9 18.88 39.45 -44.14
N LYS A 10 17.55 39.51 -44.31
CA LYS A 10 16.58 39.38 -43.21
C LYS A 10 16.75 38.02 -42.50
N LYS A 11 17.45 38.01 -41.39
CA LYS A 11 17.53 36.88 -40.44
C LYS A 11 16.11 36.61 -39.92
N LYS A 12 15.44 35.56 -40.44
CA LYS A 12 14.21 35.00 -39.86
C LYS A 12 14.49 34.55 -38.40
N LYS A 13 14.10 35.35 -37.42
CA LYS A 13 14.09 34.95 -36.00
C LYS A 13 13.22 33.71 -35.85
N LYS A 14 13.86 32.57 -35.66
CA LYS A 14 13.25 31.28 -35.47
C LYS A 14 12.35 31.33 -34.21
N LYS A 15 11.06 31.11 -34.34
CA LYS A 15 10.07 31.01 -33.25
C LYS A 15 10.27 29.75 -32.40
N ARG A 16 11.50 29.46 -31.98
CA ARG A 16 11.85 28.29 -31.14
C ARG A 16 11.46 28.47 -29.67
N GLY A 17 11.29 29.69 -29.18
CA GLY A 17 11.02 29.95 -27.77
C GLY A 17 9.62 29.54 -27.30
N CYS A 18 8.59 29.62 -28.16
CA CYS A 18 7.22 29.30 -27.77
C CYS A 18 7.01 27.78 -27.65
N PHE A 19 7.54 27.01 -28.60
CA PHE A 19 7.45 25.54 -28.60
C PHE A 19 8.13 24.94 -27.36
N TRP A 20 9.34 25.39 -27.01
CA TRP A 20 10.06 24.91 -25.82
C TRP A 20 9.33 25.26 -24.50
N ARG A 21 8.65 26.38 -24.45
CA ARG A 21 7.83 26.75 -23.29
C ARG A 21 6.61 25.84 -23.15
N ILE A 22 5.94 25.48 -24.24
CA ILE A 22 4.82 24.53 -24.23
C ILE A 22 5.30 23.15 -23.78
N VAL A 23 6.39 22.64 -24.33
CA VAL A 23 6.99 21.35 -23.94
C VAL A 23 7.36 21.35 -22.46
N PHE A 24 7.96 22.44 -21.96
CA PHE A 24 8.30 22.58 -20.54
C PHE A 24 7.06 22.51 -19.64
N TRP A 25 5.99 23.22 -19.98
CA TRP A 25 4.75 23.20 -19.19
C TRP A 25 4.06 21.84 -19.23
N LEU A 26 4.06 21.17 -20.37
CA LEU A 26 3.53 19.80 -20.48
C LEU A 26 4.36 18.82 -19.62
N ALA A 27 5.66 18.89 -19.69
CA ALA A 27 6.54 18.06 -18.86
C ALA A 27 6.33 18.35 -17.36
N LEU A 28 6.15 19.61 -16.99
CA LEU A 28 5.88 20.00 -15.60
C LEU A 28 4.52 19.44 -15.10
N VAL A 29 3.48 19.48 -15.92
CA VAL A 29 2.17 18.90 -15.55
C VAL A 29 2.28 17.40 -15.37
N VAL A 30 2.95 16.68 -16.28
CA VAL A 30 3.17 15.23 -16.17
C VAL A 30 4.01 14.93 -14.90
N PHE A 31 5.04 15.71 -14.64
CA PHE A 31 5.89 15.53 -13.46
C PHE A 31 5.09 15.71 -12.15
N ILE A 32 4.30 16.78 -12.05
CA ILE A 32 3.44 17.02 -10.86
C ILE A 32 2.42 15.89 -10.69
N GLY A 33 1.79 15.43 -11.80
CA GLY A 33 0.88 14.30 -11.77
C GLY A 33 1.55 13.02 -11.27
N SER A 34 2.75 12.72 -11.73
CA SER A 34 3.53 11.55 -11.32
C SER A 34 3.91 11.60 -9.82
N VAL A 35 4.38 12.76 -9.35
CA VAL A 35 4.70 12.97 -7.93
C VAL A 35 3.46 12.85 -7.06
N GLY A 36 2.32 13.38 -7.52
CA GLY A 36 1.03 13.25 -6.81
C GLY A 36 0.60 11.78 -6.69
N THR A 37 0.72 11.00 -7.77
CA THR A 37 0.40 9.56 -7.76
C THR A 37 1.31 8.78 -6.84
N LEU A 38 2.63 9.04 -6.88
CA LEU A 38 3.58 8.39 -5.98
C LEU A 38 3.31 8.74 -4.51
N GLY A 39 3.01 10.00 -4.21
CA GLY A 39 2.65 10.45 -2.87
C GLY A 39 1.36 9.78 -2.37
N TYR A 40 0.37 9.62 -3.24
CA TYR A 40 -0.88 8.90 -2.92
C TYR A 40 -0.61 7.43 -2.62
N LEU A 41 0.16 6.72 -3.47
CA LEU A 41 0.52 5.31 -3.25
C LEU A 41 1.32 5.13 -1.95
N PHE A 42 2.26 6.03 -1.67
CA PHE A 42 3.02 5.99 -0.42
C PHE A 42 2.14 6.20 0.81
N TYR A 43 1.20 7.15 0.73
CA TYR A 43 0.25 7.42 1.82
C TYR A 43 -0.66 6.21 2.10
N THR A 44 -1.21 5.57 1.06
CA THR A 44 -2.07 4.38 1.21
C THR A 44 -1.30 3.19 1.79
N TYR A 45 -0.06 2.99 1.34
CA TYR A 45 0.82 1.95 1.88
C TYR A 45 1.13 2.16 3.37
N TRP A 46 1.47 3.40 3.74
CA TRP A 46 1.76 3.74 5.13
C TRP A 46 0.54 3.57 6.04
N GLN A 47 -0.64 3.93 5.55
CA GLN A 47 -1.89 3.75 6.31
C GLN A 47 -2.20 2.26 6.55
N GLY A 48 -2.00 1.40 5.55
CA GLY A 48 -2.21 -0.03 5.70
C GLY A 48 -1.28 -0.68 6.74
N GLN A 49 -0.01 -0.28 6.79
CA GLN A 49 0.93 -0.79 7.80
C GLN A 49 0.55 -0.36 9.23
N ASN A 50 0.17 0.89 9.42
CA ASN A 50 -0.21 1.41 10.74
C ASN A 50 -1.43 0.68 11.33
N GLU A 51 -2.37 0.24 10.50
CA GLU A 51 -3.55 -0.51 10.93
C GLU A 51 -3.14 -1.83 11.61
N TYR A 52 -2.23 -2.59 11.00
CA TYR A 52 -1.78 -3.86 11.57
C TYR A 52 -0.95 -3.67 12.85
N GLU A 53 -0.11 -2.65 12.92
CA GLU A 53 0.62 -2.30 14.15
C GLU A 53 -0.33 -1.89 15.27
N GLU A 54 -1.37 -1.13 14.96
CA GLU A 54 -2.40 -0.73 15.92
C GLU A 54 -3.18 -1.94 16.44
N ILE A 55 -3.62 -2.84 15.56
CA ILE A 55 -4.30 -4.08 15.95
C ILE A 55 -3.37 -4.92 16.82
N ALA A 56 -2.13 -5.17 16.37
CA ALA A 56 -1.17 -5.98 17.12
C ALA A 56 -0.90 -5.41 18.52
N SER A 57 -0.74 -4.09 18.64
CA SER A 57 -0.48 -3.43 19.93
C SER A 57 -1.65 -3.49 20.93
N ARG A 58 -2.88 -3.64 20.42
CA ARG A 58 -4.08 -3.72 21.25
C ARG A 58 -4.41 -5.13 21.72
N VAL A 59 -4.11 -6.12 20.89
CA VAL A 59 -4.60 -7.49 21.09
C VAL A 59 -3.53 -8.52 21.38
N VAL A 60 -2.25 -8.13 21.25
CA VAL A 60 -1.11 -9.02 21.50
C VAL A 60 -0.24 -8.43 22.62
N GLU A 61 -0.18 -9.13 23.75
CA GLU A 61 0.79 -8.83 24.80
C GLU A 61 2.09 -9.56 24.50
N VAL A 62 3.14 -8.79 24.17
CA VAL A 62 4.50 -9.29 24.04
C VAL A 62 5.22 -9.03 25.36
N PRO A 63 5.96 -10.00 25.94
CA PRO A 63 6.75 -9.80 27.15
C PRO A 63 7.68 -8.59 27.06
N GLU A 64 7.90 -7.88 28.19
CA GLU A 64 8.69 -6.63 28.24
C GLU A 64 10.14 -6.78 27.75
N ASP A 65 10.69 -7.99 27.75
CA ASP A 65 12.03 -8.27 27.22
C ASP A 65 12.07 -8.38 25.69
N GLY A 66 10.92 -8.27 25.00
CA GLY A 66 10.81 -8.33 23.55
C GLY A 66 11.19 -9.68 22.93
N GLN A 67 11.49 -10.68 23.76
CA GLN A 67 11.87 -12.01 23.34
C GLN A 67 10.79 -13.02 23.70
N VAL A 68 9.89 -13.28 22.77
CA VAL A 68 9.01 -14.44 22.84
C VAL A 68 9.87 -15.69 22.59
N THR A 69 10.43 -16.25 23.66
CA THR A 69 11.25 -17.47 23.59
C THR A 69 10.37 -18.72 23.49
N ASN A 70 9.11 -18.61 23.90
CA ASN A 70 8.14 -19.69 23.81
C ASN A 70 6.81 -19.13 23.25
N LEU A 71 6.20 -19.84 22.31
CA LEU A 71 4.88 -19.49 21.76
C LEU A 71 3.78 -19.40 22.86
N ALA A 72 3.97 -20.07 24.00
CA ALA A 72 3.08 -19.99 25.16
C ALA A 72 3.09 -18.61 25.85
N ASP A 73 4.11 -17.80 25.60
CA ASP A 73 4.25 -16.47 26.19
C ASP A 73 3.53 -15.39 25.38
N LEU A 74 3.06 -15.73 24.17
CA LEU A 74 2.26 -14.84 23.33
C LEU A 74 0.79 -14.93 23.73
N VAL A 75 0.28 -13.91 24.39
CA VAL A 75 -1.13 -13.81 24.76
C VAL A 75 -1.86 -13.01 23.68
N VAL A 76 -2.83 -13.64 23.05
CA VAL A 76 -3.69 -13.02 22.01
C VAL A 76 -5.11 -12.90 22.53
N ASP A 77 -5.65 -11.69 22.52
CA ASP A 77 -7.05 -11.43 22.87
C ASP A 77 -7.96 -11.76 21.66
N TRP A 78 -8.39 -13.01 21.62
CA TRP A 78 -9.26 -13.53 20.54
C TRP A 78 -10.65 -12.90 20.51
N ASP A 79 -11.16 -12.46 21.65
CA ASP A 79 -12.48 -11.83 21.69
C ASP A 79 -12.45 -10.43 21.15
N ALA A 80 -11.40 -9.66 21.47
CA ALA A 80 -11.14 -8.35 20.86
C ALA A 80 -10.91 -8.48 19.35
N LEU A 81 -10.17 -9.49 18.89
CA LEU A 81 -9.95 -9.74 17.46
C LEU A 81 -11.24 -10.10 16.72
N ARG A 82 -12.07 -10.97 17.30
CA ARG A 82 -13.36 -11.32 16.71
C ARG A 82 -14.35 -10.15 16.68
N ALA A 83 -14.21 -9.21 17.60
CA ALA A 83 -14.99 -7.97 17.57
C ALA A 83 -14.59 -7.05 16.40
N ILE A 84 -13.31 -7.08 15.98
CA ILE A 84 -12.81 -6.35 14.80
C ILE A 84 -13.21 -7.08 13.53
N ASN A 85 -12.91 -8.38 13.45
CA ASN A 85 -13.24 -9.23 12.31
C ASN A 85 -13.61 -10.65 12.76
N PRO A 86 -14.87 -11.09 12.56
CA PRO A 86 -15.32 -12.42 12.94
C PRO A 86 -14.66 -13.54 12.12
N ASP A 87 -14.10 -13.23 10.96
CA ASP A 87 -13.47 -14.18 10.05
C ASP A 87 -12.02 -14.52 10.48
N ILE A 88 -11.56 -14.06 11.66
CA ILE A 88 -10.24 -14.40 12.21
C ILE A 88 -10.13 -15.89 12.53
N VAL A 89 -9.08 -16.55 12.06
CA VAL A 89 -8.82 -17.97 12.32
C VAL A 89 -7.48 -18.25 12.98
N ALA A 90 -6.51 -17.35 12.79
CA ALA A 90 -5.16 -17.54 13.33
C ALA A 90 -4.43 -16.22 13.53
N TRP A 91 -3.31 -16.30 14.23
CA TRP A 91 -2.31 -15.23 14.36
C TRP A 91 -0.95 -15.78 13.95
N VAL A 92 -0.23 -15.06 13.09
CA VAL A 92 1.13 -15.40 12.68
C VAL A 92 2.10 -14.44 13.34
N TYR A 93 3.02 -14.98 14.11
CA TYR A 93 4.08 -14.23 14.74
C TYR A 93 5.43 -14.92 14.49
N MET A 94 6.45 -14.15 14.10
CA MET A 94 7.81 -14.63 13.92
C MET A 94 8.79 -13.76 14.72
N PRO A 95 9.38 -14.28 15.82
CA PRO A 95 10.30 -13.54 16.66
C PRO A 95 11.47 -12.94 15.87
N GLY A 96 11.85 -11.70 16.19
CA GLY A 96 12.97 -11.01 15.54
C GLY A 96 12.69 -10.51 14.13
N THR A 97 11.44 -10.55 13.69
CA THR A 97 11.00 -10.02 12.39
C THR A 97 9.81 -9.08 12.56
N ILE A 98 9.39 -8.42 11.46
CA ILE A 98 8.18 -7.60 11.41
C ILE A 98 6.90 -8.42 11.28
N ILE A 99 6.99 -9.77 11.24
CA ILE A 99 5.83 -10.65 11.03
C ILE A 99 5.06 -10.80 12.34
N ASN A 100 3.93 -10.09 12.43
CA ASN A 100 3.02 -10.07 13.57
C ASN A 100 1.61 -9.69 13.06
N TYR A 101 0.89 -10.67 12.49
CA TYR A 101 -0.31 -10.40 11.69
C TYR A 101 -1.45 -11.37 12.00
N PRO A 102 -2.71 -10.87 11.94
CA PRO A 102 -3.89 -11.73 11.93
C PRO A 102 -4.01 -12.51 10.62
N VAL A 103 -4.60 -13.68 10.69
CA VAL A 103 -4.97 -14.50 9.52
C VAL A 103 -6.48 -14.63 9.48
N ALA A 104 -7.08 -14.18 8.38
CA ALA A 104 -8.51 -14.27 8.16
C ALA A 104 -8.86 -15.45 7.25
N HIS A 105 -10.10 -15.94 7.34
CA HIS A 105 -10.63 -16.96 6.44
C HIS A 105 -12.08 -16.65 6.10
N LYS A 106 -12.37 -16.55 4.80
CA LYS A 106 -13.75 -16.40 4.31
C LYS A 106 -14.23 -17.71 3.74
N ASP A 107 -15.19 -18.34 4.41
CA ASP A 107 -15.74 -19.60 3.94
C ASP A 107 -16.43 -19.42 2.58
N GLY A 108 -16.02 -20.22 1.60
CA GLY A 108 -16.58 -20.21 0.25
C GLY A 108 -16.11 -19.08 -0.67
N ASP A 109 -15.24 -18.16 -0.21
CA ASP A 109 -14.66 -17.11 -1.04
C ASP A 109 -13.14 -17.03 -0.83
N SER A 110 -12.38 -17.66 -1.72
CA SER A 110 -10.91 -17.72 -1.66
C SER A 110 -10.23 -16.40 -2.00
N GLU A 111 -10.94 -15.45 -2.60
CA GLU A 111 -10.35 -14.21 -3.11
C GLU A 111 -10.73 -12.98 -2.30
N TYR A 112 -11.68 -13.12 -1.36
CA TYR A 112 -12.21 -11.99 -0.60
C TYR A 112 -11.10 -11.15 0.04
N TYR A 113 -10.21 -11.77 0.81
CA TYR A 113 -9.12 -11.08 1.51
C TYR A 113 -7.90 -10.74 0.64
N LEU A 114 -7.89 -11.08 -0.66
CA LEU A 114 -6.92 -10.52 -1.61
C LEU A 114 -7.16 -9.03 -1.85
N HIS A 115 -8.42 -8.59 -1.69
CA HIS A 115 -8.86 -7.23 -2.01
C HIS A 115 -9.47 -6.49 -0.81
N HIS A 116 -9.45 -7.09 0.37
CA HIS A 116 -9.98 -6.50 1.60
C HIS A 116 -8.95 -6.55 2.71
N ASN A 117 -8.83 -5.47 3.46
CA ASN A 117 -8.02 -5.45 4.67
C ASN A 117 -8.71 -6.20 5.81
N PHE A 118 -7.96 -6.47 6.88
CA PHE A 118 -8.46 -7.24 8.00
C PHE A 118 -9.60 -6.55 8.75
N SER A 119 -9.57 -5.23 8.92
CA SER A 119 -10.57 -4.48 9.70
C SER A 119 -11.93 -4.34 9.02
N LEU A 120 -12.10 -4.83 7.79
CA LEU A 120 -13.34 -4.73 7.01
C LEU A 120 -13.89 -3.29 6.85
N GLY A 121 -13.04 -2.29 7.03
CA GLY A 121 -13.42 -0.89 6.86
C GLY A 121 -13.82 -0.61 5.42
N GLU A 122 -15.12 -0.43 5.16
CA GLU A 122 -15.62 0.04 3.87
C GLU A 122 -14.96 1.39 3.54
N GLY A 123 -14.24 1.45 2.42
CA GLY A 123 -13.60 2.67 1.95
C GLY A 123 -12.23 2.98 2.56
N SER A 124 -11.64 2.09 3.31
CA SER A 124 -10.24 2.22 3.68
C SER A 124 -9.39 2.14 2.42
N PHE A 125 -8.71 3.24 2.08
CA PHE A 125 -7.70 3.31 1.03
C PHE A 125 -6.51 2.43 1.44
N GLY A 126 -6.55 1.19 1.24
CA GLY A 126 -5.59 0.18 1.66
C GLY A 126 -6.18 -1.21 1.54
N ALA A 127 -7.49 -1.30 1.34
CA ALA A 127 -8.19 -2.54 1.03
C ALA A 127 -7.62 -3.26 -0.20
N GLU A 128 -7.00 -2.51 -1.12
CA GLU A 128 -6.36 -3.04 -2.33
C GLU A 128 -5.12 -3.89 -2.05
N PHE A 129 -4.53 -3.81 -0.85
CA PHE A 129 -3.33 -4.59 -0.49
C PHE A 129 -3.64 -5.97 0.10
N GLY A 130 -4.93 -6.25 0.36
CA GLY A 130 -5.36 -7.52 0.91
C GLY A 130 -4.88 -7.77 2.35
N SER A 131 -5.21 -8.96 2.85
CA SER A 131 -4.82 -9.43 4.17
C SER A 131 -4.16 -10.80 4.08
N ILE A 132 -3.43 -11.19 5.13
CA ILE A 132 -3.00 -12.58 5.25
C ILE A 132 -4.24 -13.45 5.48
N MET A 133 -4.41 -14.45 4.63
CA MET A 133 -5.60 -15.27 4.65
C MET A 133 -5.30 -16.76 4.52
N LEU A 134 -6.20 -17.57 5.07
CA LEU A 134 -6.32 -18.98 4.72
C LEU A 134 -7.22 -19.09 3.49
N SER A 135 -6.81 -19.87 2.49
CA SER A 135 -7.61 -20.07 1.27
C SER A 135 -9.01 -20.59 1.60
N GLY A 136 -10.05 -20.08 0.92
CA GLY A 136 -11.42 -20.53 1.08
C GLY A 136 -11.67 -21.98 0.67
N GLU A 137 -10.68 -22.62 0.02
CA GLU A 137 -10.69 -24.07 -0.27
C GLU A 137 -10.37 -24.93 0.96
N ASN A 138 -9.71 -24.35 1.96
CA ASN A 138 -9.48 -25.02 3.23
C ASN A 138 -10.64 -24.77 4.20
N ALA A 139 -10.81 -25.63 5.17
CA ALA A 139 -11.70 -25.35 6.26
C ALA A 139 -11.05 -24.39 7.25
N GLY A 140 -11.83 -23.52 7.93
CA GLY A 140 -11.31 -22.58 8.92
C GLY A 140 -10.63 -23.22 10.13
N ASP A 141 -10.77 -24.55 10.29
CA ASP A 141 -10.09 -25.38 11.29
C ASP A 141 -8.76 -25.97 10.80
N PHE A 142 -8.24 -25.48 9.67
CA PHE A 142 -7.02 -25.93 8.98
C PHE A 142 -7.09 -27.38 8.45
N SER A 143 -8.24 -28.02 8.43
CA SER A 143 -8.40 -29.30 7.74
C SER A 143 -8.44 -29.11 6.23
N VAL A 144 -7.92 -30.08 5.48
CA VAL A 144 -7.99 -30.10 4.01
C VAL A 144 -9.35 -30.64 3.60
N ARG A 145 -10.04 -29.90 2.75
CA ARG A 145 -11.31 -30.33 2.14
C ARG A 145 -11.10 -31.20 0.92
#